data_bc4bf7cf94729b9eaa466be1cdadc151
#
_entry.id   bc4bf7cf94729b9eaa466be1cdadc151
#
_cell.length_a   1.000
_cell.length_b   1.000
_cell.length_c   1.000
_cell.angle_alpha   90.00
_cell.angle_beta   90.00
_cell.angle_gamma   90.00
#
_symmetry.space_group_name_H-M   'P 1'
#
loop_
_entity.id
_entity.type
_entity.pdbx_description
1 polymer ?
#
loop_
_entity_poly.entity_id
_entity_poly.type
_entity_poly.pdbx_seq_one_letter_code
_entity_poly.pdbx_strand_id
1 'polypeptide(L)'
;GDFLHMVRNYSFGKVSICRVHYALNEAPDFLNGEEMSQTAFQRIFGSVADIDRQYQEIAAGIAPTNPFLWTACWTTKDPSRAPDGKHTLIMDTFVPNQLSNGERWEDIKEDYVQNVLLRKLQEYTSNMTESNILGQYIDTAESLARDNLSLVNGTTAGGERTLSQSGYFRPFPSYAHYHSPIRNLYMTGPSCHPGGGISAMGTITANVMLEDLGF
;
A
#
# COMPACT_ATOMS: atom_id res chain seq x y z
N GLY A 1 -4.29 31.59 8.26
CA GLY A 1 -2.97 31.55 8.89
C GLY A 1 -2.12 30.46 8.29
N ASP A 2 -0.84 30.45 8.62
CA ASP A 2 0.19 29.59 8.02
C ASP A 2 -0.11 28.11 8.09
N PHE A 3 -0.72 27.64 9.17
CA PHE A 3 -1.12 26.23 9.32
C PHE A 3 -2.09 25.77 8.23
N LEU A 4 -3.15 26.54 7.97
CA LEU A 4 -4.10 26.20 6.90
C LEU A 4 -3.45 26.23 5.52
N HIS A 5 -2.48 27.13 5.31
CA HIS A 5 -1.72 27.16 4.06
C HIS A 5 -0.89 25.87 3.92
N MET A 6 -0.20 25.42 4.97
CA MET A 6 0.56 24.17 4.96
C MET A 6 -0.34 22.95 4.75
N VAL A 7 -1.50 22.88 5.41
CA VAL A 7 -2.47 21.79 5.21
C VAL A 7 -2.93 21.71 3.76
N ARG A 8 -3.26 22.86 3.13
CA ARG A 8 -3.73 22.90 1.74
C ARG A 8 -2.65 22.55 0.72
N ASN A 9 -1.39 22.75 1.07
CA ASN A 9 -0.25 22.44 0.20
C ASN A 9 0.47 21.13 0.58
N TYR A 10 -0.12 20.34 1.47
CA TYR A 10 0.43 19.03 1.81
C TYR A 10 0.34 18.10 0.61
N SER A 11 1.49 17.53 0.21
CA SER A 11 1.55 16.64 -0.96
C SER A 11 1.19 15.21 -0.57
N PHE A 12 0.25 14.62 -1.30
CA PHE A 12 -0.05 13.18 -1.19
C PHE A 12 0.74 12.34 -2.19
N GLY A 13 1.45 13.00 -3.12
CA GLY A 13 2.27 12.34 -4.13
C GLY A 13 1.44 11.65 -5.21
N LYS A 14 2.15 10.87 -6.03
CA LYS A 14 1.57 10.19 -7.19
C LYS A 14 1.50 8.67 -7.04
N VAL A 15 2.04 8.11 -5.95
CA VAL A 15 2.14 6.67 -5.74
C VAL A 15 0.91 6.16 -5.00
N SER A 16 0.29 5.14 -5.52
CA SER A 16 -0.75 4.33 -4.89
C SER A 16 -0.39 2.86 -4.98
N ILE A 17 -1.32 1.99 -4.66
CA ILE A 17 -1.20 0.54 -4.84
C ILE A 17 -2.32 0.03 -5.75
N CYS A 18 -2.01 -1.03 -6.51
CA CYS A 18 -2.99 -1.96 -7.02
C CYS A 18 -2.90 -3.21 -6.14
N ARG A 19 -3.98 -3.55 -5.46
CA ARG A 19 -4.07 -4.69 -4.55
C ARG A 19 -5.09 -5.68 -5.06
N VAL A 20 -4.69 -6.95 -5.10
CA VAL A 20 -5.60 -8.04 -5.45
C VAL A 20 -5.76 -8.96 -4.24
N HIS A 21 -7.00 -9.23 -3.89
CA HIS A 21 -7.37 -10.26 -2.93
C HIS A 21 -7.88 -11.47 -3.69
N TYR A 22 -7.25 -12.61 -3.49
CA TYR A 22 -7.70 -13.89 -4.06
C TYR A 22 -8.29 -14.78 -2.98
N ALA A 23 -9.39 -15.44 -3.30
CA ALA A 23 -9.86 -16.64 -2.63
C ALA A 23 -9.36 -17.85 -3.43
N LEU A 24 -8.70 -18.81 -2.78
CA LEU A 24 -8.00 -19.91 -3.42
C LEU A 24 -8.45 -21.27 -2.87
N ASN A 25 -8.41 -22.30 -3.74
CA ASN A 25 -8.56 -23.69 -3.33
C ASN A 25 -7.35 -24.18 -2.53
N GLU A 26 -6.14 -23.82 -2.98
CA GLU A 26 -4.87 -24.23 -2.40
C GLU A 26 -3.97 -23.01 -2.19
N ALA A 27 -3.08 -23.05 -1.20
CA ALA A 27 -2.07 -22.00 -1.03
C ALA A 27 -1.16 -21.93 -2.26
N PRO A 28 -0.59 -20.75 -2.58
CA PRO A 28 0.36 -20.64 -3.68
C PRO A 28 1.56 -21.55 -3.47
N ASP A 29 1.87 -22.36 -4.47
CA ASP A 29 3.03 -23.23 -4.50
C ASP A 29 4.16 -22.55 -5.28
N PHE A 30 5.16 -22.07 -4.53
CA PHE A 30 6.28 -21.34 -5.10
C PHE A 30 7.37 -22.28 -5.63
N LEU A 31 7.83 -22.04 -6.85
CA LEU A 31 8.83 -22.86 -7.56
C LEU A 31 10.21 -22.89 -6.84
N ASN A 32 10.45 -21.94 -5.94
CA ASN A 32 11.70 -21.83 -5.18
C ASN A 32 11.75 -22.74 -3.94
N GLY A 33 10.84 -23.71 -3.82
CA GLY A 33 10.83 -24.74 -2.82
C GLY A 33 9.79 -24.57 -1.72
N GLU A 34 9.59 -25.63 -0.96
CA GLU A 34 8.54 -25.74 0.06
C GLU A 34 8.67 -24.65 1.15
N GLU A 35 9.88 -24.30 1.57
CA GLU A 35 10.10 -23.24 2.54
C GLU A 35 9.50 -21.90 2.10
N MET A 36 9.61 -21.57 0.80
CA MET A 36 9.02 -20.36 0.24
C MET A 36 7.50 -20.45 0.29
N SER A 37 6.91 -21.56 -0.08
CA SER A 37 5.45 -21.79 -0.06
C SER A 37 4.89 -21.74 1.38
N GLN A 38 5.69 -22.14 2.37
CA GLN A 38 5.34 -22.07 3.80
C GLN A 38 5.51 -20.66 4.40
N THR A 39 6.17 -19.74 3.71
CA THR A 39 6.35 -18.35 4.18
C THR A 39 5.08 -17.56 3.94
N ALA A 40 4.59 -16.86 4.97
CA ALA A 40 3.36 -16.08 4.84
C ALA A 40 3.48 -14.85 3.94
N PHE A 41 4.68 -14.30 3.77
CA PHE A 41 4.93 -13.07 3.02
C PHE A 41 6.12 -13.23 2.08
N GLN A 42 5.91 -13.00 0.80
CA GLN A 42 6.94 -13.07 -0.24
C GLN A 42 7.09 -11.72 -0.95
N ARG A 43 8.28 -11.50 -1.49
CA ARG A 43 8.58 -10.37 -2.35
C ARG A 43 9.23 -10.87 -3.63
N ILE A 44 8.65 -10.51 -4.76
CA ILE A 44 9.12 -10.87 -6.10
C ILE A 44 9.69 -9.61 -6.74
N PHE A 45 11.01 -9.57 -6.86
CA PHE A 45 11.74 -8.48 -7.48
C PHE A 45 12.51 -8.99 -8.70
N GLY A 46 12.65 -8.13 -9.69
CA GLY A 46 13.66 -8.29 -10.73
C GLY A 46 15.01 -7.69 -10.31
N SER A 47 15.68 -7.04 -11.22
CA SER A 47 16.90 -6.28 -10.96
C SER A 47 16.61 -4.92 -10.33
N VAL A 48 17.64 -4.25 -9.80
CA VAL A 48 17.54 -2.84 -9.35
C VAL A 48 17.04 -1.94 -10.49
N ALA A 49 17.47 -2.21 -11.73
CA ALA A 49 17.02 -1.45 -12.90
C ALA A 49 15.50 -1.63 -13.18
N ASP A 50 14.93 -2.78 -12.85
CA ASP A 50 13.47 -3.00 -12.98
C ASP A 50 12.70 -2.18 -11.95
N ILE A 51 13.23 -2.09 -10.72
CA ILE A 51 12.63 -1.25 -9.67
C ILE A 51 12.69 0.23 -10.09
N ASP A 52 13.84 0.70 -10.55
CA ASP A 52 14.01 2.08 -11.02
C ASP A 52 13.07 2.38 -12.18
N ARG A 53 12.92 1.46 -13.13
CA ARG A 53 11.98 1.59 -14.24
C ARG A 53 10.54 1.72 -13.76
N GLN A 54 10.11 0.88 -12.82
CA GLN A 54 8.76 0.96 -12.26
C GLN A 54 8.50 2.33 -11.64
N TYR A 55 9.44 2.89 -10.87
CA TYR A 55 9.27 4.23 -10.30
C TYR A 55 9.26 5.33 -11.36
N GLN A 56 10.00 5.18 -12.46
CA GLN A 56 9.95 6.11 -13.59
C GLN A 56 8.59 6.03 -14.30
N GLU A 57 8.05 4.84 -14.54
CA GLU A 57 6.72 4.63 -15.10
C GLU A 57 5.65 5.27 -14.20
N ILE A 58 5.71 5.04 -12.88
CA ILE A 58 4.79 5.66 -11.91
C ILE A 58 4.88 7.19 -11.96
N ALA A 59 6.09 7.74 -11.97
CA ALA A 59 6.29 9.19 -12.04
C ALA A 59 5.72 9.80 -13.32
N ALA A 60 5.77 9.05 -14.42
CA ALA A 60 5.18 9.41 -15.72
C ALA A 60 3.67 9.16 -15.82
N GLY A 61 3.04 8.54 -14.81
CA GLY A 61 1.63 8.16 -14.85
C GLY A 61 1.35 6.96 -15.75
N ILE A 62 2.32 6.07 -15.92
CA ILE A 62 2.21 4.86 -16.74
C ILE A 62 2.00 3.65 -15.82
N ALA A 63 1.05 2.78 -16.15
CA ALA A 63 0.87 1.52 -15.46
C ALA A 63 2.15 0.66 -15.63
N PRO A 64 2.80 0.20 -14.54
CA PRO A 64 4.05 -0.55 -14.62
C PRO A 64 3.94 -1.81 -15.47
N THR A 65 4.90 -1.99 -16.38
CA THR A 65 4.87 -3.09 -17.35
C THR A 65 5.54 -4.37 -16.82
N ASN A 66 6.46 -4.24 -15.87
CA ASN A 66 7.14 -5.35 -15.18
C ASN A 66 7.29 -5.03 -13.70
N PRO A 67 6.17 -4.96 -12.94
CA PRO A 67 6.18 -4.53 -11.56
C PRO A 67 6.82 -5.57 -10.64
N PHE A 68 7.42 -5.11 -9.53
CA PHE A 68 7.64 -5.99 -8.40
C PHE A 68 6.32 -6.30 -7.70
N LEU A 69 6.25 -7.47 -7.06
CA LEU A 69 5.05 -7.88 -6.33
C LEU A 69 5.37 -8.12 -4.86
N TRP A 70 4.43 -7.77 -4.02
CA TRP A 70 4.32 -8.27 -2.65
C TRP A 70 3.16 -9.22 -2.57
N THR A 71 3.40 -10.41 -2.00
CA THR A 71 2.33 -11.37 -1.78
C THR A 71 2.27 -11.77 -0.32
N ALA A 72 1.06 -12.05 0.17
CA ALA A 72 0.87 -12.52 1.53
C ALA A 72 -0.26 -13.55 1.58
N CYS A 73 0.10 -14.80 1.92
CA CYS A 73 -0.84 -15.88 2.16
C CYS A 73 -0.91 -16.17 3.67
N TRP A 74 -1.67 -15.36 4.40
CA TRP A 74 -1.75 -15.45 5.86
C TRP A 74 -2.33 -16.77 6.35
N THR A 75 -3.16 -17.44 5.57
CA THR A 75 -3.75 -18.74 5.90
C THR A 75 -2.74 -19.86 6.06
N THR A 76 -1.51 -19.72 5.56
CA THR A 76 -0.41 -20.66 5.84
C THR A 76 0.03 -20.63 7.30
N LYS A 77 -0.25 -19.55 8.03
CA LYS A 77 0.10 -19.37 9.46
C LYS A 77 -1.13 -19.29 10.36
N ASP A 78 -2.24 -18.83 9.86
CA ASP A 78 -3.50 -18.68 10.56
C ASP A 78 -4.65 -19.23 9.68
N PRO A 79 -4.90 -20.55 9.73
CA PRO A 79 -5.94 -21.18 8.92
C PRO A 79 -7.35 -20.65 9.20
N SER A 80 -7.59 -20.02 10.35
CA SER A 80 -8.91 -19.47 10.71
C SER A 80 -9.38 -18.33 9.79
N ARG A 81 -8.51 -17.81 8.93
CA ARG A 81 -8.79 -16.73 7.98
C ARG A 81 -9.52 -17.18 6.70
N ALA A 82 -9.75 -18.47 6.54
CA ALA A 82 -10.51 -19.02 5.43
C ALA A 82 -11.31 -20.25 5.89
N PRO A 83 -12.32 -20.70 5.13
CA PRO A 83 -12.93 -22.00 5.36
C PRO A 83 -11.91 -23.14 5.30
N ASP A 84 -12.21 -24.27 5.94
CA ASP A 84 -11.34 -25.42 5.99
C ASP A 84 -10.85 -25.83 4.59
N GLY A 85 -9.53 -26.00 4.46
CA GLY A 85 -8.88 -26.37 3.22
C GLY A 85 -8.92 -25.29 2.12
N LYS A 86 -9.27 -24.03 2.47
CA LYS A 86 -9.21 -22.87 1.56
C LYS A 86 -8.17 -21.87 2.02
N HIS A 87 -7.77 -21.02 1.08
CA HIS A 87 -6.72 -20.05 1.31
C HIS A 87 -7.10 -18.65 0.81
N THR A 88 -6.42 -17.65 1.34
CA THR A 88 -6.48 -16.28 0.84
C THR A 88 -5.09 -15.79 0.50
N LEU A 89 -4.97 -15.07 -0.61
CA LEU A 89 -3.74 -14.41 -1.02
C LEU A 89 -4.01 -12.93 -1.26
N ILE A 90 -3.16 -12.08 -0.69
CA ILE A 90 -3.06 -10.67 -1.07
C ILE A 90 -1.86 -10.52 -1.98
N MET A 91 -2.03 -9.81 -3.09
CA MET A 91 -0.96 -9.43 -4.00
C MET A 91 -0.99 -7.93 -4.25
N ASP A 92 0.11 -7.24 -3.97
CA ASP A 92 0.24 -5.78 -4.09
C ASP A 92 1.37 -5.41 -5.04
N THR A 93 1.17 -4.29 -5.74
CA THR A 93 2.25 -3.55 -6.39
C THR A 93 2.01 -2.05 -6.30
N PHE A 94 3.08 -1.25 -6.42
CA PHE A 94 2.94 0.19 -6.56
C PHE A 94 2.56 0.57 -7.99
N VAL A 95 1.65 1.53 -8.08
CA VAL A 95 1.12 2.08 -9.33
C VAL A 95 0.96 3.60 -9.22
N PRO A 96 0.87 4.34 -10.34
CA PRO A 96 0.47 5.74 -10.28
C PRO A 96 -0.98 5.85 -9.81
N ASN A 97 -1.29 6.86 -9.01
CA ASN A 97 -2.67 7.12 -8.60
C ASN A 97 -3.57 7.60 -9.75
N GLN A 98 -2.98 8.16 -10.80
CA GLN A 98 -3.67 8.59 -12.02
C GLN A 98 -2.84 8.21 -13.24
N LEU A 99 -3.53 7.73 -14.28
CA LEU A 99 -2.91 7.40 -15.56
C LEU A 99 -2.80 8.64 -16.44
N SER A 100 -1.64 8.82 -17.07
CA SER A 100 -1.34 10.00 -17.92
C SER A 100 -2.07 10.01 -19.25
N ASN A 101 -2.55 8.84 -19.71
CA ASN A 101 -3.33 8.71 -20.95
C ASN A 101 -4.81 9.04 -20.78
N GLY A 102 -5.26 9.36 -19.56
CA GLY A 102 -6.65 9.71 -19.25
C GLY A 102 -7.57 8.51 -18.99
N GLU A 103 -7.09 7.29 -19.09
CA GLU A 103 -7.83 6.12 -18.68
C GLU A 103 -8.00 6.06 -17.14
N ARG A 104 -9.04 5.40 -16.69
CA ARG A 104 -9.28 5.20 -15.27
C ARG A 104 -8.80 3.81 -14.85
N TRP A 105 -8.26 3.69 -13.64
CA TRP A 105 -7.88 2.40 -13.08
C TRP A 105 -9.06 1.42 -13.01
N GLU A 106 -10.26 1.92 -12.70
CA GLU A 106 -11.46 1.07 -12.65
C GLU A 106 -11.80 0.42 -13.99
N ASP A 107 -11.42 1.04 -15.11
CA ASP A 107 -11.73 0.54 -16.46
C ASP A 107 -10.70 -0.48 -16.95
N ILE A 108 -9.45 -0.41 -16.47
CA ILE A 108 -8.35 -1.29 -16.92
C ILE A 108 -7.89 -2.32 -15.90
N LYS A 109 -8.36 -2.26 -14.64
CA LYS A 109 -7.83 -3.06 -13.53
C LYS A 109 -7.87 -4.56 -13.76
N GLU A 110 -8.96 -5.08 -14.35
CA GLU A 110 -9.12 -6.53 -14.61
C GLU A 110 -8.09 -7.00 -15.63
N ASP A 111 -7.94 -6.26 -16.73
CA ASP A 111 -6.94 -6.58 -17.76
C ASP A 111 -5.51 -6.45 -17.22
N TYR A 112 -5.23 -5.39 -16.47
CA TYR A 112 -3.91 -5.19 -15.86
C TYR A 112 -3.56 -6.30 -14.87
N VAL A 113 -4.49 -6.66 -13.99
CA VAL A 113 -4.28 -7.76 -13.04
C VAL A 113 -4.06 -9.08 -13.78
N GLN A 114 -4.89 -9.40 -14.74
CA GLN A 114 -4.82 -10.68 -15.45
C GLN A 114 -3.56 -10.80 -16.31
N ASN A 115 -3.23 -9.75 -17.07
CA ASN A 115 -2.19 -9.79 -18.09
C ASN A 115 -0.80 -9.32 -17.60
N VAL A 116 -0.73 -8.63 -16.48
CA VAL A 116 0.55 -8.17 -15.92
C VAL A 116 0.83 -8.82 -14.57
N LEU A 117 -0.05 -8.61 -13.56
CA LEU A 117 0.27 -9.02 -12.20
C LEU A 117 0.19 -10.54 -12.01
N LEU A 118 -0.90 -11.17 -12.45
CA LEU A 118 -1.08 -12.61 -12.30
C LEU A 118 -0.07 -13.38 -13.17
N ARG A 119 0.18 -12.94 -14.40
CA ARG A 119 1.24 -13.54 -15.24
C ARG A 119 2.61 -13.46 -14.57
N LYS A 120 2.92 -12.32 -13.96
CA LYS A 120 4.17 -12.17 -13.20
C LYS A 120 4.24 -13.15 -12.02
N LEU A 121 3.16 -13.32 -11.27
CA LEU A 121 3.11 -14.28 -10.16
C LEU A 121 3.27 -15.72 -10.67
N GLN A 122 2.66 -16.06 -11.81
CA GLN A 122 2.74 -17.40 -12.45
C GLN A 122 4.16 -17.78 -12.91
N GLU A 123 5.06 -16.81 -13.12
CA GLU A 123 6.48 -17.11 -13.38
C GLU A 123 7.18 -17.75 -12.16
N TYR A 124 6.61 -17.59 -10.96
CA TYR A 124 7.18 -18.03 -9.68
C TYR A 124 6.34 -19.06 -8.94
N THR A 125 5.18 -19.41 -9.46
CA THR A 125 4.24 -20.35 -8.82
C THR A 125 3.74 -21.40 -9.79
N SER A 126 3.52 -22.63 -9.32
CA SER A 126 3.04 -23.75 -10.15
C SER A 126 1.52 -23.81 -10.27
N ASN A 127 0.78 -23.29 -9.27
CA ASN A 127 -0.65 -23.54 -9.11
C ASN A 127 -1.54 -22.28 -9.14
N MET A 128 -1.02 -21.10 -9.48
CA MET A 128 -1.86 -19.90 -9.62
C MET A 128 -2.61 -19.89 -10.97
N THR A 129 -3.57 -20.79 -11.10
CA THR A 129 -4.38 -21.06 -12.31
C THR A 129 -5.85 -20.73 -12.06
N GLU A 130 -6.65 -20.66 -13.14
CA GLU A 130 -8.10 -20.45 -13.03
C GLU A 130 -8.79 -21.51 -12.15
N SER A 131 -8.32 -22.76 -12.17
CA SER A 131 -8.88 -23.83 -11.34
C SER A 131 -8.59 -23.65 -9.85
N ASN A 132 -7.53 -22.93 -9.47
CA ASN A 132 -7.19 -22.64 -8.09
C ASN A 132 -7.85 -21.33 -7.58
N ILE A 133 -8.11 -20.38 -8.47
CA ILE A 133 -8.70 -19.09 -8.12
C ILE A 133 -10.22 -19.20 -8.04
N LEU A 134 -10.78 -19.14 -6.84
CA LEU A 134 -12.23 -19.17 -6.58
C LEU A 134 -12.91 -17.82 -6.83
N GLY A 135 -12.16 -16.74 -6.66
CA GLY A 135 -12.62 -15.38 -6.85
C GLY A 135 -11.53 -14.36 -6.55
N GLN A 136 -11.75 -13.15 -7.03
CA GLN A 136 -10.83 -12.03 -6.78
C GLN A 136 -11.58 -10.75 -6.48
N TYR A 137 -10.92 -9.85 -5.74
CA TYR A 137 -11.33 -8.47 -5.56
C TYR A 137 -10.12 -7.56 -5.76
N ILE A 138 -10.30 -6.45 -6.48
CA ILE A 138 -9.20 -5.56 -6.87
C ILE A 138 -9.44 -4.17 -6.30
N ASP A 139 -8.52 -3.74 -5.44
CA ASP A 139 -8.42 -2.35 -4.99
C ASP A 139 -7.52 -1.55 -5.92
N THR A 140 -8.01 -0.39 -6.30
CA THR A 140 -7.30 0.60 -7.09
C THR A 140 -7.12 1.90 -6.31
N ALA A 141 -6.37 2.85 -6.83
CA ALA A 141 -6.29 4.20 -6.25
C ALA A 141 -7.67 4.85 -6.09
N GLU A 142 -8.56 4.63 -7.08
CA GLU A 142 -9.91 5.20 -7.08
C GLU A 142 -10.80 4.52 -6.02
N SER A 143 -10.79 3.18 -5.93
CA SER A 143 -11.57 2.47 -4.92
C SER A 143 -11.11 2.79 -3.50
N LEU A 144 -9.80 2.81 -3.27
CA LEU A 144 -9.21 3.17 -1.98
C LEU A 144 -9.62 4.58 -1.53
N ALA A 145 -9.55 5.57 -2.44
CA ALA A 145 -9.97 6.94 -2.13
C ALA A 145 -11.48 7.08 -1.88
N ARG A 146 -12.30 6.29 -2.59
CA ARG A 146 -13.75 6.26 -2.44
C ARG A 146 -14.17 5.63 -1.11
N ASP A 147 -13.54 4.51 -0.77
CA ASP A 147 -13.95 3.69 0.36
C ASP A 147 -13.37 4.19 1.69
N ASN A 148 -12.30 4.96 1.64
CA ASN A 148 -11.71 5.62 2.81
C ASN A 148 -11.18 7.02 2.48
N LEU A 149 -11.90 8.04 2.91
CA LEU A 149 -11.56 9.46 2.68
C LEU A 149 -10.19 9.88 3.24
N SER A 150 -9.62 9.11 4.18
CA SER A 150 -8.26 9.35 4.69
C SER A 150 -7.17 8.93 3.69
N LEU A 151 -7.51 8.11 2.70
CA LEU A 151 -6.62 7.67 1.64
C LEU A 151 -6.71 8.62 0.43
N VAL A 152 -6.36 9.87 0.66
CA VAL A 152 -6.44 10.93 -0.37
C VAL A 152 -5.68 10.49 -1.62
N ASN A 153 -6.34 10.55 -2.79
CA ASN A 153 -5.84 10.04 -4.07
C ASN A 153 -5.43 8.56 -4.04
N GLY A 154 -6.00 7.77 -3.13
CA GLY A 154 -5.66 6.36 -2.95
C GLY A 154 -4.28 6.11 -2.35
N THR A 155 -3.58 7.13 -1.83
CA THR A 155 -2.29 6.93 -1.18
C THR A 155 -2.43 6.26 0.19
N THR A 156 -1.68 5.19 0.42
CA THR A 156 -1.69 4.45 1.68
C THR A 156 -0.62 4.95 2.67
N ALA A 157 0.26 5.86 2.23
CA ALA A 157 1.37 6.37 3.03
C ALA A 157 1.03 7.60 3.90
N GLY A 158 -0.21 8.11 3.79
CA GLY A 158 -0.65 9.31 4.51
C GLY A 158 0.05 10.59 4.05
N GLY A 159 0.58 10.61 2.84
CA GLY A 159 1.30 11.71 2.22
C GLY A 159 2.59 11.25 1.54
N GLU A 160 3.09 12.11 0.67
CA GLU A 160 4.31 11.84 -0.08
C GLU A 160 5.54 11.69 0.84
N ARG A 161 6.46 10.82 0.46
CA ARG A 161 7.70 10.56 1.22
C ARG A 161 8.90 11.23 0.58
N THR A 162 8.82 12.53 0.39
CA THR A 162 9.95 13.36 0.00
C THR A 162 10.76 13.80 1.23
N LEU A 163 11.98 14.27 1.01
CA LEU A 163 12.81 14.81 2.10
C LEU A 163 12.11 15.98 2.82
N SER A 164 11.35 16.79 2.07
CA SER A 164 10.59 17.94 2.61
C SER A 164 9.36 17.54 3.44
N GLN A 165 8.93 16.26 3.37
CA GLN A 165 7.80 15.71 4.13
C GLN A 165 8.19 14.45 4.91
N SER A 166 9.43 14.34 5.37
CA SER A 166 9.91 13.20 6.13
C SER A 166 10.57 13.64 7.44
N GLY A 167 10.63 12.74 8.42
CA GLY A 167 11.22 13.03 9.72
C GLY A 167 10.57 14.24 10.39
N TYR A 168 11.38 15.18 10.84
CA TYR A 168 10.93 16.41 11.49
C TYR A 168 10.16 17.39 10.59
N PHE A 169 10.13 17.15 9.28
CA PHE A 169 9.32 17.92 8.33
C PHE A 169 7.92 17.33 8.11
N ARG A 170 7.55 16.27 8.84
CA ARG A 170 6.26 15.61 8.69
C ARG A 170 5.33 15.89 9.89
N PRO A 171 4.08 16.36 9.70
CA PRO A 171 3.41 16.68 8.42
C PRO A 171 4.03 17.89 7.71
N PHE A 172 4.50 18.88 8.43
CA PHE A 172 5.20 20.08 7.92
C PHE A 172 6.20 20.58 8.94
N PRO A 173 7.15 21.44 8.55
CA PRO A 173 8.09 22.09 9.47
C PRO A 173 7.38 22.68 10.70
N SER A 174 7.95 22.51 11.85
CA SER A 174 7.45 22.98 13.16
C SER A 174 6.22 22.25 13.73
N TYR A 175 5.71 21.19 13.07
CA TYR A 175 4.54 20.44 13.53
C TYR A 175 4.81 18.94 13.76
N ALA A 176 6.08 18.52 13.79
CA ALA A 176 6.46 17.13 14.06
C ALA A 176 6.21 16.66 15.49
N HIS A 177 5.82 17.55 16.39
CA HIS A 177 5.59 17.34 17.81
C HIS A 177 4.12 17.07 18.16
N TYR A 178 3.31 16.71 17.18
CA TYR A 178 1.90 16.27 17.29
C TYR A 178 0.88 17.34 17.68
N HIS A 179 1.28 18.52 18.12
CA HIS A 179 0.35 19.61 18.42
C HIS A 179 -0.15 20.28 17.15
N SER A 180 -1.42 20.65 17.15
CA SER A 180 -1.97 21.60 16.19
C SER A 180 -2.03 23.00 16.80
N PRO A 181 -2.23 24.07 16.01
CA PRO A 181 -2.47 25.40 16.56
C PRO A 181 -3.84 25.57 17.23
N ILE A 182 -4.68 24.53 17.19
CA ILE A 182 -5.98 24.50 17.85
C ILE A 182 -5.79 23.86 19.22
N ARG A 183 -6.21 24.58 20.26
CA ARG A 183 -6.08 24.10 21.64
C ARG A 183 -6.75 22.74 21.81
N ASN A 184 -6.06 21.81 22.46
CA ASN A 184 -6.51 20.44 22.75
C ASN A 184 -6.78 19.58 21.49
N LEU A 185 -6.26 19.98 20.32
CA LEU A 185 -6.31 19.18 19.11
C LEU A 185 -4.90 18.69 18.75
N TYR A 186 -4.74 17.38 18.76
CA TYR A 186 -3.50 16.69 18.44
C TYR A 186 -3.60 15.96 17.12
N MET A 187 -2.46 15.83 16.45
CA MET A 187 -2.35 15.14 15.16
C MET A 187 -1.62 13.81 15.34
N THR A 188 -2.14 12.75 14.73
CA THR A 188 -1.52 11.43 14.77
C THR A 188 -1.75 10.69 13.44
N GLY A 189 -1.14 9.53 13.29
CA GLY A 189 -1.33 8.69 12.10
C GLY A 189 -0.23 8.85 11.06
N PRO A 190 -0.36 8.19 9.87
CA PRO A 190 0.70 8.10 8.89
C PRO A 190 1.13 9.44 8.29
N SER A 191 0.30 10.47 8.40
CA SER A 191 0.63 11.85 7.98
C SER A 191 1.55 12.60 8.93
N CYS A 192 1.75 12.09 10.15
CA CYS A 192 2.59 12.71 11.17
C CYS A 192 3.96 12.04 11.29
N HIS A 193 4.89 12.69 11.99
CA HIS A 193 6.20 12.10 12.32
C HIS A 193 6.03 10.81 13.15
N PRO A 194 6.81 9.75 12.92
CA PRO A 194 7.82 9.56 11.88
C PRO A 194 7.24 9.18 10.51
N GLY A 195 5.94 9.02 10.38
CA GLY A 195 5.28 8.57 9.17
C GLY A 195 5.29 7.06 8.99
N GLY A 196 4.61 6.60 7.95
CA GLY A 196 4.54 5.18 7.63
C GLY A 196 3.23 4.53 8.05
N GLY A 197 3.19 3.19 8.02
CA GLY A 197 2.01 2.39 8.33
C GLY A 197 1.68 2.30 9.82
N ILE A 198 1.37 1.10 10.30
CA ILE A 198 1.15 0.84 11.73
C ILE A 198 2.47 1.02 12.47
N SER A 199 2.53 2.01 13.35
CA SER A 199 3.73 2.35 14.12
C SER A 199 3.33 2.93 15.48
N ALA A 200 4.33 3.31 16.29
CA ALA A 200 4.13 3.86 17.62
C ALA A 200 3.50 5.27 17.66
N MET A 201 3.08 5.86 16.57
CA MET A 201 2.56 7.24 16.51
C MET A 201 1.41 7.49 17.47
N GLY A 202 0.47 6.55 17.58
CA GLY A 202 -0.63 6.67 18.54
C GLY A 202 -0.15 6.72 19.99
N THR A 203 0.80 5.86 20.36
CA THR A 203 1.39 5.83 21.71
C THR A 203 2.18 7.12 21.98
N ILE A 204 2.98 7.59 21.02
CA ILE A 204 3.76 8.81 21.17
C ILE A 204 2.83 10.01 21.35
N THR A 205 1.80 10.12 20.50
CA THR A 205 0.80 11.21 20.61
C THR A 205 0.08 11.17 21.96
N ALA A 206 -0.30 9.96 22.43
CA ALA A 206 -0.95 9.81 23.74
C ALA A 206 -0.04 10.25 24.88
N ASN A 207 1.25 9.94 24.84
CA ASN A 207 2.20 10.41 25.85
C ASN A 207 2.33 11.94 25.86
N VAL A 208 2.41 12.57 24.68
CA VAL A 208 2.40 14.04 24.58
C VAL A 208 1.12 14.64 25.17
N MET A 209 -0.03 14.04 24.91
CA MET A 209 -1.29 14.48 25.50
C MET A 209 -1.31 14.35 27.03
N LEU A 210 -0.79 13.23 27.56
CA LEU A 210 -0.70 13.01 29.01
C LEU A 210 0.23 14.03 29.68
N GLU A 211 1.39 14.27 29.11
CA GLU A 211 2.33 15.31 29.60
C GLU A 211 1.67 16.70 29.63
N ASP A 212 0.96 17.09 28.58
CA ASP A 212 0.24 18.37 28.53
C ASP A 212 -0.88 18.48 29.57
N LEU A 213 -1.48 17.36 29.95
CA LEU A 213 -2.53 17.28 30.97
C LEU A 213 -1.98 17.12 32.40
N GLY A 214 -0.67 16.97 32.55
CA GLY A 214 0.03 16.87 33.85
C GLY A 214 -0.01 15.48 34.49
N PHE A 215 -0.08 14.42 33.66
CA PHE A 215 -0.01 13.02 34.09
C PHE A 215 1.36 12.40 33.84
#